data_2120cb5a3b2505d9a86be7feab560030
#
_entry.id   2120cb5a3b2505d9a86be7feab560030
#
_cell.length_a   1.000
_cell.length_b   1.000
_cell.length_c   1.000
_cell.angle_alpha   90.00
_cell.angle_beta   90.00
_cell.angle_gamma   90.00
#
_symmetry.space_group_name_H-M   'P 1'
#
loop_
_entity.id
_entity.type
_entity.pdbx_description
1 polymer ?
#
loop_
_entity_poly.entity_id
_entity_poly.type
_entity_poly.pdbx_seq_one_letter_code
_entity_poly.pdbx_strand_id
1 'polypeptide(L)'
;VVDAKGRAIVNLSRNDFSVYEDNVQQKVLSFEPSTSPFSLVLLLDMSSSTQGFRQPLKLSAFRFLDALSPNDRVAVVAFKENSELLSDFTSDRRKMGYAIDIAQGKGKTELFKALGFALEKLSHEGQRRKAIVVLTDGMDIPMMNADRTASAAAETNEAAIASVKPETSPPMNSVLNLADRMGVTIYPLALPSGDPKHIPYPTPQQIAIYTSARARLQVLADRTGGRLSAINRLEDMGRIYKEVAADMQTLYSVVYQSSNERVRDGKWRAIRVEVAQPELLARTRPGYFAR
;
A
#
# COMPACT_ATOMS: atom_id res chain seq x y z
N VAL A 1 14.18 2.77 9.14
CA VAL A 1 15.49 3.45 9.29
C VAL A 1 16.57 2.60 8.63
N VAL A 2 17.48 3.24 7.90
CA VAL A 2 18.59 2.55 7.21
C VAL A 2 19.91 3.30 7.44
N ASP A 3 21.02 2.57 7.33
CA ASP A 3 22.36 3.17 7.29
C ASP A 3 22.71 3.68 5.85
N ALA A 4 23.90 4.26 5.70
CA ALA A 4 24.40 4.77 4.41
C ALA A 4 24.56 3.67 3.32
N LYS A 5 24.56 2.39 3.69
CA LYS A 5 24.58 1.23 2.76
C LYS A 5 23.18 0.67 2.49
N GLY A 6 22.13 1.31 2.99
CA GLY A 6 20.74 0.86 2.84
C GLY A 6 20.37 -0.33 3.74
N ARG A 7 21.18 -0.70 4.72
CA ARG A 7 20.88 -1.80 5.64
C ARG A 7 19.93 -1.29 6.74
N ALA A 8 18.89 -2.07 7.02
CA ALA A 8 17.90 -1.74 8.03
C ALA A 8 18.51 -1.77 9.45
N ILE A 9 18.13 -0.79 10.26
CA ILE A 9 18.48 -0.67 11.68
C ILE A 9 17.24 -0.97 12.51
N VAL A 10 17.31 -1.97 13.39
CA VAL A 10 16.13 -2.52 14.10
C VAL A 10 16.15 -2.36 15.62
N ASN A 11 17.23 -1.81 16.19
CA ASN A 11 17.44 -1.75 17.64
C ASN A 11 17.32 -0.34 18.21
N LEU A 12 16.60 0.56 17.52
CA LEU A 12 16.39 1.92 17.99
C LEU A 12 15.28 1.97 19.04
N SER A 13 15.42 2.90 19.97
CA SER A 13 14.47 3.19 21.03
C SER A 13 13.66 4.45 20.72
N ARG A 14 12.63 4.73 21.52
CA ARG A 14 11.85 5.96 21.42
C ARG A 14 12.71 7.24 21.45
N ASN A 15 13.76 7.26 22.26
CA ASN A 15 14.62 8.44 22.45
C ASN A 15 15.50 8.74 21.23
N ASP A 16 15.65 7.79 20.32
CA ASP A 16 16.39 7.97 19.08
C ASP A 16 15.59 8.73 18.01
N PHE A 17 14.29 9.00 18.23
CA PHE A 17 13.41 9.63 17.24
C PHE A 17 12.95 11.03 17.67
N SER A 18 13.08 11.98 16.75
CA SER A 18 12.45 13.30 16.81
C SER A 18 11.45 13.44 15.65
N VAL A 19 10.22 13.82 15.97
CA VAL A 19 9.15 14.02 15.00
C VAL A 19 8.86 15.50 14.85
N TYR A 20 8.74 15.97 13.62
CA TYR A 20 8.39 17.34 13.28
C TYR A 20 7.15 17.38 12.39
N GLU A 21 6.23 18.26 12.69
CA GLU A 21 5.09 18.60 11.84
C GLU A 21 5.21 20.09 11.47
N ASP A 22 5.20 20.39 10.17
CA ASP A 22 5.43 21.75 9.65
C ASP A 22 6.68 22.44 10.28
N ASN A 23 7.76 21.66 10.46
CA ASN A 23 9.03 22.03 11.13
C ASN A 23 8.93 22.30 12.64
N VAL A 24 7.79 22.11 13.28
CA VAL A 24 7.62 22.21 14.73
C VAL A 24 7.78 20.82 15.34
N GLN A 25 8.69 20.69 16.33
CA GLN A 25 8.90 19.43 17.03
C GLN A 25 7.65 19.01 17.80
N GLN A 26 7.30 17.75 17.70
CA GLN A 26 6.09 17.18 18.29
C GLN A 26 6.42 16.23 19.45
N LYS A 27 5.49 16.15 20.41
CA LYS A 27 5.61 15.21 21.54
C LYS A 27 5.24 13.81 21.09
N VAL A 28 6.19 12.89 21.14
CA VAL A 28 5.92 11.46 20.91
C VAL A 28 5.08 10.91 22.08
N LEU A 29 3.93 10.31 21.79
CA LEU A 29 3.05 9.71 22.78
C LEU A 29 3.32 8.21 22.95
N SER A 30 3.46 7.50 21.84
CA SER A 30 3.66 6.05 21.82
C SER A 30 4.73 5.67 20.80
N PHE A 31 5.40 4.57 21.07
CA PHE A 31 6.45 4.01 20.25
C PHE A 31 6.33 2.48 20.23
N GLU A 32 6.27 1.92 19.04
CA GLU A 32 6.31 0.49 18.82
C GLU A 32 7.61 0.11 18.10
N PRO A 33 8.45 -0.74 18.70
CA PRO A 33 9.68 -1.19 18.07
C PRO A 33 9.39 -2.03 16.82
N SER A 34 10.39 -2.19 15.97
CA SER A 34 10.28 -2.97 14.74
C SER A 34 9.95 -4.45 14.96
N THR A 35 10.17 -4.96 16.18
CA THR A 35 9.84 -6.33 16.59
C THR A 35 8.36 -6.56 16.94
N SER A 36 7.57 -5.49 17.12
CA SER A 36 6.15 -5.63 17.43
C SER A 36 5.39 -6.28 16.27
N PRO A 37 4.50 -7.24 16.56
CA PRO A 37 3.82 -7.98 15.51
C PRO A 37 2.80 -7.14 14.74
N PHE A 38 2.55 -7.53 13.48
CA PHE A 38 1.56 -6.91 12.59
C PHE A 38 0.19 -7.57 12.65
N SER A 39 -0.85 -6.78 12.34
CA SER A 39 -2.08 -7.26 11.72
C SER A 39 -2.08 -6.81 10.26
N LEU A 40 -2.13 -7.76 9.36
CA LEU A 40 -1.96 -7.59 7.92
C LEU A 40 -3.20 -8.05 7.17
N VAL A 41 -3.67 -7.27 6.18
CA VAL A 41 -4.58 -7.77 5.16
C VAL A 41 -3.79 -8.08 3.90
N LEU A 42 -3.83 -9.35 3.47
CA LEU A 42 -3.38 -9.78 2.15
C LEU A 42 -4.57 -9.67 1.20
N LEU A 43 -4.52 -8.66 0.33
CA LEU A 43 -5.61 -8.30 -0.58
C LEU A 43 -5.27 -8.78 -1.99
N LEU A 44 -6.02 -9.76 -2.51
CA LEU A 44 -5.76 -10.47 -3.74
C LEU A 44 -6.74 -10.06 -4.84
N ASP A 45 -6.23 -9.47 -5.91
CA ASP A 45 -7.02 -9.12 -7.09
C ASP A 45 -7.36 -10.37 -7.90
N MET A 46 -8.65 -10.74 -7.86
CA MET A 46 -9.21 -11.89 -8.56
C MET A 46 -10.05 -11.48 -9.79
N SER A 47 -9.83 -10.28 -10.33
CA SER A 47 -10.46 -9.78 -11.54
C SER A 47 -10.03 -10.55 -12.79
N SER A 48 -10.68 -10.24 -13.93
CA SER A 48 -10.38 -10.93 -15.19
C SER A 48 -8.98 -10.61 -15.73
N SER A 49 -8.46 -9.39 -15.53
CA SER A 49 -7.15 -8.96 -16.00
C SER A 49 -5.98 -9.66 -15.30
N THR A 50 -6.21 -10.17 -14.09
CA THR A 50 -5.20 -10.88 -13.29
C THR A 50 -5.23 -12.41 -13.47
N GLN A 51 -6.14 -12.94 -14.31
CA GLN A 51 -6.37 -14.38 -14.42
C GLN A 51 -5.12 -15.19 -14.77
N GLY A 52 -4.27 -14.68 -15.66
CA GLY A 52 -3.01 -15.33 -16.06
C GLY A 52 -1.94 -15.39 -14.97
N PHE A 53 -2.10 -14.60 -13.90
CA PHE A 53 -1.11 -14.48 -12.82
C PHE A 53 -1.48 -15.26 -11.55
N ARG A 54 -2.62 -15.95 -11.51
CA ARG A 54 -3.16 -16.57 -10.28
C ARG A 54 -2.30 -17.65 -9.67
N GLN A 55 -1.77 -18.56 -10.48
CA GLN A 55 -0.92 -19.62 -9.94
C GLN A 55 0.40 -19.08 -9.35
N PRO A 56 1.18 -18.25 -10.08
CA PRO A 56 2.33 -17.58 -9.50
C PRO A 56 1.98 -16.73 -8.27
N LEU A 57 0.83 -16.06 -8.28
CA LEU A 57 0.32 -15.26 -7.16
C LEU A 57 0.16 -16.12 -5.90
N LYS A 58 -0.58 -17.21 -6.00
CA LYS A 58 -0.82 -18.13 -4.87
C LYS A 58 0.49 -18.69 -4.32
N LEU A 59 1.35 -19.20 -5.18
CA LEU A 59 2.64 -19.75 -4.77
C LEU A 59 3.52 -18.72 -4.06
N SER A 60 3.53 -17.48 -4.54
CA SER A 60 4.30 -16.42 -3.93
C SER A 60 3.69 -15.91 -2.62
N ALA A 61 2.35 -15.88 -2.53
CA ALA A 61 1.65 -15.56 -1.30
C ALA A 61 1.97 -16.58 -0.17
N PHE A 62 2.08 -17.87 -0.49
CA PHE A 62 2.56 -18.87 0.48
C PHE A 62 3.96 -18.54 1.00
N ARG A 63 4.91 -18.23 0.09
CA ARG A 63 6.27 -17.86 0.47
C ARG A 63 6.33 -16.58 1.31
N PHE A 64 5.42 -15.65 1.06
CA PHE A 64 5.26 -14.45 1.89
C PHE A 64 4.82 -14.80 3.31
N LEU A 65 3.82 -15.66 3.47
CA LEU A 65 3.38 -16.13 4.78
C LEU A 65 4.51 -16.77 5.58
N ASP A 66 5.37 -17.56 4.92
CA ASP A 66 6.55 -18.19 5.56
C ASP A 66 7.59 -17.17 6.03
N ALA A 67 7.66 -15.99 5.37
CA ALA A 67 8.59 -14.94 5.73
C ALA A 67 8.10 -14.02 6.87
N LEU A 68 6.83 -14.10 7.25
CA LEU A 68 6.26 -13.31 8.34
C LEU A 68 6.62 -13.89 9.72
N SER A 69 6.62 -13.02 10.74
CA SER A 69 6.79 -13.45 12.14
C SER A 69 5.66 -14.41 12.56
N PRO A 70 5.94 -15.41 13.43
CA PRO A 70 4.92 -16.32 13.93
C PRO A 70 3.74 -15.62 14.64
N ASN A 71 3.99 -14.43 15.19
CA ASN A 71 2.99 -13.64 15.93
C ASN A 71 2.22 -12.67 15.04
N ASP A 72 2.58 -12.56 13.75
CA ASP A 72 1.82 -11.74 12.81
C ASP A 72 0.49 -12.42 12.50
N ARG A 73 -0.56 -11.60 12.45
CA ARG A 73 -1.92 -12.05 12.10
C ARG A 73 -2.25 -11.56 10.70
N VAL A 74 -2.77 -12.46 9.88
CA VAL A 74 -3.12 -12.14 8.49
C VAL A 74 -4.59 -12.47 8.25
N ALA A 75 -5.33 -11.52 7.68
CA ALA A 75 -6.59 -11.76 7.01
C ALA A 75 -6.35 -11.87 5.51
N VAL A 76 -7.01 -12.81 4.86
CA VAL A 76 -6.94 -13.01 3.40
C VAL A 76 -8.25 -12.55 2.79
N VAL A 77 -8.17 -11.57 1.90
CA VAL A 77 -9.31 -11.00 1.20
C VAL A 77 -9.10 -11.15 -0.31
N ALA A 78 -10.06 -11.75 -0.99
CA ALA A 78 -10.14 -11.71 -2.45
C ALA A 78 -11.06 -10.57 -2.88
N PHE A 79 -10.72 -9.87 -3.97
CA PHE A 79 -11.58 -8.82 -4.48
C PHE A 79 -11.70 -8.84 -6.01
N LYS A 80 -12.80 -8.29 -6.47
CA LYS A 80 -13.18 -7.97 -7.84
C LYS A 80 -14.14 -6.76 -7.78
N GLU A 81 -15.37 -6.87 -8.24
CA GLU A 81 -16.44 -5.89 -8.01
C GLU A 81 -16.85 -5.82 -6.53
N ASN A 82 -16.73 -6.93 -5.83
CA ASN A 82 -16.95 -7.04 -4.39
C ASN A 82 -15.75 -7.70 -3.72
N SER A 83 -15.60 -7.40 -2.43
CA SER A 83 -14.57 -7.99 -1.58
C SER A 83 -15.15 -9.14 -0.77
N GLU A 84 -14.40 -10.22 -0.65
CA GLU A 84 -14.74 -11.43 0.09
C GLU A 84 -13.63 -11.73 1.11
N LEU A 85 -14.00 -11.85 2.38
CA LEU A 85 -13.11 -12.26 3.46
C LEU A 85 -12.98 -13.79 3.42
N LEU A 86 -11.88 -14.30 2.90
CA LEU A 86 -11.63 -15.74 2.80
C LEU A 86 -11.08 -16.33 4.11
N SER A 87 -10.32 -15.55 4.87
CA SER A 87 -9.87 -15.88 6.23
C SER A 87 -9.80 -14.61 7.06
N ASP A 88 -10.36 -14.62 8.23
CA ASP A 88 -10.20 -13.56 9.22
C ASP A 88 -8.79 -13.59 9.82
N PHE A 89 -8.44 -12.54 10.58
CA PHE A 89 -7.12 -12.40 11.19
C PHE A 89 -6.75 -13.63 12.04
N THR A 90 -5.71 -14.30 11.63
CA THR A 90 -5.20 -15.49 12.30
C THR A 90 -3.68 -15.56 12.17
N SER A 91 -2.98 -16.26 13.06
CA SER A 91 -1.59 -16.66 12.92
C SER A 91 -1.41 -18.09 12.39
N ASP A 92 -2.52 -18.82 12.19
CA ASP A 92 -2.51 -20.18 11.65
C ASP A 92 -2.20 -20.18 10.14
N ARG A 93 -0.97 -20.54 9.78
CA ARG A 93 -0.46 -20.57 8.41
C ARG A 93 -1.26 -21.52 7.50
N ARG A 94 -1.81 -22.61 8.04
CA ARG A 94 -2.62 -23.55 7.25
C ARG A 94 -3.95 -22.94 6.85
N LYS A 95 -4.62 -22.21 7.76
CA LYS A 95 -5.87 -21.51 7.45
C LYS A 95 -5.64 -20.42 6.39
N MET A 96 -4.58 -19.63 6.53
CA MET A 96 -4.22 -18.62 5.53
C MET A 96 -3.91 -19.25 4.17
N GLY A 97 -3.13 -20.35 4.17
CA GLY A 97 -2.80 -21.09 2.97
C GLY A 97 -4.04 -21.63 2.26
N TYR A 98 -4.95 -22.24 2.99
CA TYR A 98 -6.22 -22.69 2.43
C TYR A 98 -7.02 -21.54 1.82
N ALA A 99 -7.11 -20.39 2.51
CA ALA A 99 -7.79 -19.20 2.00
C ALA A 99 -7.17 -18.69 0.69
N ILE A 100 -5.83 -18.67 0.58
CA ILE A 100 -5.14 -18.31 -0.66
C ILE A 100 -5.45 -19.33 -1.78
N ASP A 101 -5.49 -20.61 -1.44
CA ASP A 101 -5.72 -21.67 -2.43
C ASP A 101 -7.13 -21.61 -3.01
N ILE A 102 -8.15 -21.36 -2.21
CA ILE A 102 -9.54 -21.22 -2.67
C ILE A 102 -9.84 -19.89 -3.35
N ALA A 103 -8.93 -18.87 -3.24
CA ALA A 103 -9.14 -17.56 -3.84
C ALA A 103 -9.37 -17.69 -5.36
N GLN A 104 -10.52 -17.20 -5.81
CA GLN A 104 -10.92 -17.24 -7.21
C GLN A 104 -11.88 -16.10 -7.56
N GLY A 105 -12.04 -15.83 -8.81
CA GLY A 105 -12.97 -14.79 -9.27
C GLY A 105 -12.87 -14.55 -10.78
N LYS A 106 -13.75 -13.72 -11.26
CA LYS A 106 -13.80 -13.19 -12.62
C LYS A 106 -14.69 -11.95 -12.57
N GLY A 107 -14.40 -10.94 -13.34
CA GLY A 107 -15.22 -9.73 -13.40
C GLY A 107 -14.37 -8.46 -13.43
N LYS A 108 -15.02 -7.37 -13.14
CA LYS A 108 -14.43 -6.02 -13.09
C LYS A 108 -13.67 -5.83 -11.78
N THR A 109 -12.88 -4.77 -11.69
CA THR A 109 -12.06 -4.44 -10.52
C THR A 109 -12.56 -3.14 -9.87
N GLU A 110 -12.77 -3.15 -8.56
CA GLU A 110 -13.02 -1.97 -7.72
C GLU A 110 -11.98 -1.91 -6.58
N LEU A 111 -10.76 -1.51 -6.94
CA LEU A 111 -9.59 -1.54 -6.05
C LEU A 111 -9.77 -0.65 -4.82
N PHE A 112 -10.25 0.60 -5.00
CA PHE A 112 -10.39 1.53 -3.88
C PHE A 112 -11.49 1.12 -2.90
N LYS A 113 -12.55 0.47 -3.39
CA LYS A 113 -13.58 -0.15 -2.54
C LYS A 113 -12.99 -1.31 -1.73
N ALA A 114 -12.15 -2.13 -2.36
CA ALA A 114 -11.49 -3.24 -1.68
C ALA A 114 -10.48 -2.76 -0.62
N LEU A 115 -9.73 -1.70 -0.89
CA LEU A 115 -8.86 -1.07 0.10
C LEU A 115 -9.66 -0.50 1.28
N GLY A 116 -10.81 0.13 1.02
CA GLY A 116 -11.72 0.59 2.07
C GLY A 116 -12.23 -0.55 2.96
N PHE A 117 -12.61 -1.69 2.35
CA PHE A 117 -13.00 -2.90 3.07
C PHE A 117 -11.85 -3.46 3.92
N ALA A 118 -10.62 -3.51 3.38
CA ALA A 118 -9.46 -3.97 4.14
C ALA A 118 -9.15 -3.07 5.34
N LEU A 119 -9.28 -1.75 5.19
CA LEU A 119 -9.12 -0.78 6.27
C LEU A 119 -10.20 -0.95 7.35
N GLU A 120 -11.46 -1.18 6.95
CA GLU A 120 -12.55 -1.49 7.88
C GLU A 120 -12.19 -2.72 8.73
N LYS A 121 -11.73 -3.82 8.11
CA LYS A 121 -11.31 -5.01 8.86
C LYS A 121 -10.17 -4.71 9.84
N LEU A 122 -9.15 -3.96 9.41
CA LEU A 122 -8.04 -3.54 10.27
C LEU A 122 -8.47 -2.63 11.44
N SER A 123 -9.60 -1.94 11.35
CA SER A 123 -10.08 -1.08 12.43
C SER A 123 -10.40 -1.85 13.70
N HIS A 124 -10.74 -3.14 13.59
CA HIS A 124 -11.06 -4.02 14.71
C HIS A 124 -9.81 -4.68 15.36
N GLU A 125 -8.62 -4.50 14.78
CA GLU A 125 -7.36 -5.12 15.24
C GLU A 125 -6.61 -4.24 16.25
N GLY A 126 -7.17 -3.78 17.29
CA GLY A 126 -6.54 -3.13 18.45
C GLY A 126 -5.28 -2.27 18.14
N GLN A 127 -4.33 -2.25 19.08
CA GLN A 127 -3.11 -1.43 19.04
C GLN A 127 -1.90 -2.13 18.34
N ARG A 128 -2.15 -2.99 17.36
CA ARG A 128 -1.07 -3.64 16.60
C ARG A 128 -0.62 -2.75 15.44
N ARG A 129 0.61 -2.94 14.96
CA ARG A 129 1.05 -2.34 13.69
C ARG A 129 0.19 -2.90 12.56
N LYS A 130 -0.22 -2.04 11.64
CA LYS A 130 -1.21 -2.39 10.63
C LYS A 130 -0.66 -2.20 9.22
N ALA A 131 -0.89 -3.18 8.35
CA ALA A 131 -0.49 -3.08 6.96
C ALA A 131 -1.50 -3.72 6.01
N ILE A 132 -1.47 -3.29 4.75
CA ILE A 132 -2.14 -3.95 3.63
C ILE A 132 -1.07 -4.28 2.60
N VAL A 133 -0.99 -5.55 2.19
CA VAL A 133 -0.25 -5.96 1.00
C VAL A 133 -1.29 -6.24 -0.07
N VAL A 134 -1.32 -5.44 -1.13
CA VAL A 134 -2.28 -5.59 -2.22
C VAL A 134 -1.57 -6.02 -3.49
N LEU A 135 -2.00 -7.14 -4.05
CA LEU A 135 -1.52 -7.64 -5.33
C LEU A 135 -2.57 -7.34 -6.40
N THR A 136 -2.24 -6.46 -7.34
CA THR A 136 -3.17 -5.94 -8.36
C THR A 136 -2.41 -5.41 -9.57
N ASP A 137 -3.09 -5.25 -10.70
CA ASP A 137 -2.58 -4.48 -11.83
C ASP A 137 -2.85 -2.97 -11.69
N GLY A 138 -3.53 -2.56 -10.63
CA GLY A 138 -3.86 -1.17 -10.33
C GLY A 138 -5.10 -0.66 -11.04
N MET A 139 -5.75 -1.50 -11.84
CA MET A 139 -6.96 -1.09 -12.54
C MET A 139 -8.13 -0.97 -11.57
N ASP A 140 -8.91 0.08 -11.77
CA ASP A 140 -10.15 0.36 -11.04
C ASP A 140 -11.16 0.90 -12.05
N ILE A 141 -12.27 0.22 -12.26
CA ILE A 141 -13.20 0.54 -13.35
C ILE A 141 -13.76 1.95 -13.26
N PRO A 142 -14.22 2.44 -12.10
CA PRO A 142 -14.63 3.84 -11.94
C PRO A 142 -13.54 4.82 -12.35
N MET A 143 -12.28 4.59 -11.95
CA MET A 143 -11.16 5.47 -12.28
C MET A 143 -10.79 5.39 -13.75
N MET A 144 -10.75 4.20 -14.33
CA MET A 144 -10.51 4.02 -15.77
C MET A 144 -11.53 4.78 -16.62
N ASN A 145 -12.80 4.79 -16.23
CA ASN A 145 -13.84 5.54 -16.95
C ASN A 145 -13.63 7.06 -16.83
N ALA A 146 -13.27 7.55 -15.64
CA ALA A 146 -12.93 8.95 -15.44
C ALA A 146 -11.69 9.37 -16.26
N ASP A 147 -10.63 8.56 -16.25
CA ASP A 147 -9.40 8.80 -17.01
C ASP A 147 -9.66 8.78 -18.52
N ARG A 148 -10.49 7.85 -19.00
CA ARG A 148 -10.91 7.77 -20.41
C ARG A 148 -11.65 9.04 -20.83
N THR A 149 -12.55 9.53 -20.01
CA THR A 149 -13.29 10.78 -20.29
C THR A 149 -12.32 11.97 -20.30
N ALA A 150 -11.43 12.08 -19.33
CA ALA A 150 -10.47 13.19 -19.25
C ALA A 150 -9.49 13.22 -20.45
N SER A 151 -9.09 12.05 -20.96
CA SER A 151 -8.13 11.92 -22.06
C SER A 151 -8.79 11.80 -23.45
N ALA A 152 -10.12 11.88 -23.57
CA ALA A 152 -10.85 11.57 -24.79
C ALA A 152 -10.43 12.41 -26.02
N ALA A 153 -10.08 13.70 -25.81
CA ALA A 153 -9.69 14.61 -26.87
C ALA A 153 -8.16 14.62 -27.14
N ALA A 154 -7.38 13.82 -26.42
CA ALA A 154 -5.94 13.82 -26.58
C ALA A 154 -5.51 13.02 -27.82
N GLU A 155 -4.71 13.63 -28.67
CA GLU A 155 -4.16 13.02 -29.90
C GLU A 155 -2.76 12.43 -29.70
N THR A 156 -2.03 12.87 -28.66
CA THR A 156 -0.69 12.39 -28.32
C THR A 156 -0.64 11.75 -26.95
N ASN A 157 0.36 10.90 -26.69
CA ASN A 157 0.56 10.25 -25.39
C ASN A 157 0.78 11.28 -24.28
N GLU A 158 1.58 12.31 -24.54
CA GLU A 158 1.90 13.37 -23.57
C GLU A 158 0.66 14.17 -23.20
N ALA A 159 -0.17 14.54 -24.18
CA ALA A 159 -1.42 15.24 -23.95
C ALA A 159 -2.42 14.38 -23.15
N ALA A 160 -2.51 13.08 -23.46
CA ALA A 160 -3.37 12.15 -22.75
C ALA A 160 -2.92 11.97 -21.29
N ILE A 161 -1.64 11.77 -21.02
CA ILE A 161 -1.10 11.66 -19.66
C ILE A 161 -1.33 12.95 -18.88
N ALA A 162 -1.08 14.12 -19.49
CA ALA A 162 -1.25 15.42 -18.84
C ALA A 162 -2.71 15.76 -18.50
N SER A 163 -3.68 15.17 -19.22
CA SER A 163 -5.12 15.37 -18.96
C SER A 163 -5.64 14.66 -17.73
N VAL A 164 -4.92 13.66 -17.22
CA VAL A 164 -5.32 12.85 -16.06
C VAL A 164 -4.50 13.27 -14.83
N LYS A 165 -5.19 13.44 -13.69
CA LYS A 165 -4.58 13.82 -12.41
C LYS A 165 -4.78 12.71 -11.37
N PRO A 166 -3.87 11.75 -11.26
CA PRO A 166 -4.01 10.59 -10.37
C PRO A 166 -4.29 10.96 -8.91
N GLU A 167 -3.63 12.00 -8.41
CA GLU A 167 -3.70 12.48 -7.03
C GLU A 167 -5.04 13.13 -6.64
N THR A 168 -5.88 13.50 -7.61
CA THR A 168 -7.17 14.16 -7.34
C THR A 168 -8.34 13.19 -7.21
N SER A 169 -8.10 11.88 -7.29
CA SER A 169 -9.13 10.84 -7.21
C SER A 169 -9.85 10.82 -5.85
N PRO A 170 -11.17 11.13 -5.75
CA PRO A 170 -11.88 11.12 -4.48
C PRO A 170 -11.89 9.77 -3.76
N PRO A 171 -12.09 8.60 -4.44
CA PRO A 171 -12.02 7.31 -3.78
C PRO A 171 -10.63 7.02 -3.19
N MET A 172 -9.56 7.35 -3.91
CA MET A 172 -8.20 7.19 -3.42
C MET A 172 -7.94 8.07 -2.19
N ASN A 173 -8.39 9.34 -2.24
CA ASN A 173 -8.23 10.26 -1.12
C ASN A 173 -8.98 9.79 0.14
N SER A 174 -10.16 9.17 -0.02
CA SER A 174 -10.90 8.56 1.08
C SER A 174 -10.12 7.43 1.74
N VAL A 175 -9.53 6.54 0.94
CA VAL A 175 -8.66 5.45 1.40
C VAL A 175 -7.44 6.01 2.14
N LEU A 176 -6.74 6.99 1.55
CA LEU A 176 -5.56 7.61 2.14
C LEU A 176 -5.87 8.27 3.49
N ASN A 177 -6.96 9.03 3.57
CA ASN A 177 -7.36 9.68 4.82
C ASN A 177 -7.69 8.66 5.93
N LEU A 178 -8.29 7.52 5.57
CA LEU A 178 -8.58 6.46 6.54
C LEU A 178 -7.30 5.75 6.97
N ALA A 179 -6.41 5.43 6.01
CA ALA A 179 -5.10 4.83 6.29
C ALA A 179 -4.24 5.73 7.19
N ASP A 180 -4.23 7.05 6.93
CA ASP A 180 -3.52 8.04 7.74
C ASP A 180 -4.00 8.03 9.21
N ARG A 181 -5.33 8.06 9.42
CA ARG A 181 -5.91 8.05 10.79
C ARG A 181 -5.63 6.76 11.56
N MET A 182 -5.54 5.64 10.84
CA MET A 182 -5.35 4.31 11.45
C MET A 182 -3.87 3.91 11.54
N GLY A 183 -2.95 4.70 10.98
CA GLY A 183 -1.54 4.35 10.88
C GLY A 183 -1.28 3.10 10.03
N VAL A 184 -2.08 2.87 9.00
CA VAL A 184 -1.93 1.70 8.12
C VAL A 184 -0.93 2.00 7.02
N THR A 185 0.04 1.10 6.82
CA THR A 185 0.99 1.13 5.69
C THR A 185 0.48 0.26 4.56
N ILE A 186 0.49 0.76 3.32
CA ILE A 186 0.04 0.03 2.13
C ILE A 186 1.24 -0.32 1.25
N TYR A 187 1.36 -1.60 0.89
CA TYR A 187 2.37 -2.15 0.01
C TYR A 187 1.72 -2.67 -1.28
N PRO A 188 1.64 -1.86 -2.33
CA PRO A 188 1.15 -2.34 -3.63
C PRO A 188 2.21 -3.20 -4.32
N LEU A 189 1.82 -4.39 -4.74
CA LEU A 189 2.58 -5.28 -5.62
C LEU A 189 1.92 -5.22 -7.00
N ALA A 190 2.55 -4.47 -7.90
CA ALA A 190 1.94 -4.13 -9.18
C ALA A 190 2.27 -5.18 -10.24
N LEU A 191 1.23 -5.88 -10.72
CA LEU A 191 1.32 -6.91 -11.75
C LEU A 191 1.70 -6.34 -13.12
N PRO A 192 2.33 -7.15 -14.00
CA PRO A 192 2.72 -6.74 -15.35
C PRO A 192 1.53 -6.35 -16.24
N SER A 193 0.34 -6.92 -16.03
CA SER A 193 -0.86 -6.57 -16.80
C SER A 193 -1.26 -5.09 -16.68
N GLY A 194 -0.83 -4.42 -15.62
CA GLY A 194 -1.03 -2.97 -15.42
C GLY A 194 0.10 -2.09 -15.98
N ASP A 195 1.04 -2.63 -16.76
CA ASP A 195 2.11 -1.84 -17.38
C ASP A 195 1.79 -1.54 -18.85
N PRO A 196 1.70 -0.26 -19.25
CA PRO A 196 1.41 0.12 -20.63
C PRO A 196 2.42 -0.43 -21.65
N LYS A 197 3.64 -0.75 -21.23
CA LYS A 197 4.67 -1.37 -22.07
C LYS A 197 4.31 -2.76 -22.60
N HIS A 198 3.37 -3.44 -21.95
CA HIS A 198 2.90 -4.77 -22.35
C HIS A 198 1.67 -4.74 -23.25
N ILE A 199 1.17 -3.54 -23.60
CA ILE A 199 0.04 -3.38 -24.53
C ILE A 199 0.56 -3.25 -25.95
N PRO A 200 0.21 -4.16 -26.86
CA PRO A 200 0.55 -4.02 -28.28
C PRO A 200 -0.15 -2.79 -28.88
N TYR A 201 0.63 -1.86 -29.44
CA TYR A 201 0.10 -0.66 -30.13
C TYR A 201 -0.93 0.13 -29.31
N PRO A 202 -0.58 0.60 -28.10
CA PRO A 202 -1.55 1.26 -27.24
C PRO A 202 -1.97 2.63 -27.80
N THR A 203 -3.24 2.97 -27.64
CA THR A 203 -3.73 4.32 -27.93
C THR A 203 -3.25 5.32 -26.87
N PRO A 204 -3.22 6.64 -27.14
CA PRO A 204 -2.89 7.65 -26.14
C PRO A 204 -3.75 7.53 -24.87
N GLN A 205 -5.05 7.25 -25.01
CA GLN A 205 -5.98 7.05 -23.89
C GLN A 205 -5.61 5.82 -23.05
N GLN A 206 -5.23 4.71 -23.69
CA GLN A 206 -4.76 3.52 -22.99
C GLN A 206 -3.48 3.81 -22.21
N ILE A 207 -2.51 4.50 -22.80
CA ILE A 207 -1.28 4.91 -22.11
C ILE A 207 -1.61 5.76 -20.89
N ALA A 208 -2.50 6.76 -21.01
CA ALA A 208 -2.91 7.61 -19.90
C ALA A 208 -3.55 6.80 -18.77
N ILE A 209 -4.50 5.91 -19.07
CA ILE A 209 -5.21 5.08 -18.11
C ILE A 209 -4.22 4.19 -17.32
N TYR A 210 -3.32 3.46 -18.00
CA TYR A 210 -2.40 2.54 -17.35
C TYR A 210 -1.31 3.28 -16.56
N THR A 211 -0.80 4.39 -17.10
CA THR A 211 0.16 5.25 -16.40
C THR A 211 -0.46 5.83 -15.14
N SER A 212 -1.70 6.30 -15.22
CA SER A 212 -2.45 6.87 -14.10
C SER A 212 -2.74 5.81 -13.02
N ALA A 213 -3.14 4.59 -13.41
CA ALA A 213 -3.34 3.48 -12.47
C ALA A 213 -2.05 3.18 -11.69
N ARG A 214 -0.91 3.11 -12.38
CA ARG A 214 0.39 2.90 -11.75
C ARG A 214 0.80 4.05 -10.84
N ALA A 215 0.55 5.29 -11.25
CA ALA A 215 0.81 6.48 -10.44
C ALA A 215 -0.02 6.49 -9.15
N ARG A 216 -1.30 6.05 -9.19
CA ARG A 216 -2.14 5.92 -7.99
C ARG A 216 -1.58 4.87 -7.02
N LEU A 217 -1.06 3.73 -7.50
CA LEU A 217 -0.39 2.77 -6.65
C LEU A 217 0.86 3.35 -5.99
N GLN A 218 1.64 4.17 -6.72
CA GLN A 218 2.79 4.87 -6.15
C GLN A 218 2.36 5.85 -5.05
N VAL A 219 1.31 6.66 -5.30
CA VAL A 219 0.77 7.59 -4.30
C VAL A 219 0.27 6.86 -3.05
N LEU A 220 -0.41 5.70 -3.19
CA LEU A 220 -0.82 4.88 -2.05
C LEU A 220 0.38 4.44 -1.21
N ALA A 221 1.44 3.96 -1.84
CA ALA A 221 2.65 3.54 -1.16
C ALA A 221 3.33 4.72 -0.44
N ASP A 222 3.64 5.79 -1.16
CA ASP A 222 4.41 6.93 -0.65
C ASP A 222 3.68 7.64 0.51
N ARG A 223 2.37 7.87 0.35
CA ARG A 223 1.53 8.54 1.35
C ARG A 223 1.39 7.75 2.64
N THR A 224 1.43 6.43 2.58
CA THR A 224 1.27 5.57 3.76
C THR A 224 2.60 5.07 4.34
N GLY A 225 3.74 5.47 3.75
CA GLY A 225 5.07 5.06 4.18
C GLY A 225 5.48 3.67 3.71
N GLY A 226 4.72 3.07 2.81
CA GLY A 226 5.04 1.79 2.18
C GLY A 226 5.95 1.94 0.95
N ARG A 227 5.98 0.88 0.14
CA ARG A 227 6.75 0.83 -1.11
C ARG A 227 5.95 0.16 -2.21
N LEU A 228 5.88 0.78 -3.39
CA LEU A 228 5.41 0.12 -4.60
C LEU A 228 6.48 -0.84 -5.10
N SER A 229 6.12 -2.09 -5.32
CA SER A 229 6.99 -3.09 -5.94
C SER A 229 6.41 -3.52 -7.29
N ALA A 230 7.11 -3.20 -8.37
CA ALA A 230 6.72 -3.64 -9.71
C ALA A 230 7.17 -5.08 -9.94
N ILE A 231 6.23 -5.94 -10.32
CA ILE A 231 6.49 -7.31 -10.73
C ILE A 231 6.68 -7.29 -12.24
N ASN A 232 7.93 -7.35 -12.70
CA ASN A 232 8.23 -7.36 -14.14
C ASN A 232 8.21 -8.80 -14.69
N ARG A 233 8.57 -9.76 -13.85
CA ARG A 233 8.61 -11.19 -14.19
C ARG A 233 7.98 -11.98 -13.06
N LEU A 234 7.23 -13.02 -13.40
CA LEU A 234 6.54 -13.85 -12.41
C LEU A 234 7.50 -14.56 -11.44
N GLU A 235 8.70 -14.89 -11.91
CA GLU A 235 9.76 -15.51 -11.11
C GLU A 235 10.25 -14.59 -9.98
N ASP A 236 10.12 -13.27 -10.14
CA ASP A 236 10.52 -12.28 -9.14
C ASP A 236 9.54 -12.17 -7.96
N MET A 237 8.31 -12.66 -8.11
CA MET A 237 7.26 -12.51 -7.09
C MET A 237 7.71 -12.99 -5.70
N GLY A 238 8.34 -14.17 -5.63
CA GLY A 238 8.81 -14.73 -4.36
C GLY A 238 9.89 -13.86 -3.69
N ARG A 239 10.79 -13.24 -4.45
CA ARG A 239 11.79 -12.30 -3.96
C ARG A 239 11.12 -11.01 -3.45
N ILE A 240 10.21 -10.44 -4.23
CA ILE A 240 9.49 -9.20 -3.88
C ILE A 240 8.69 -9.36 -2.58
N TYR A 241 7.99 -10.48 -2.41
CA TYR A 241 7.26 -10.74 -1.17
C TYR A 241 8.21 -10.84 0.05
N LYS A 242 9.38 -11.47 -0.10
CA LYS A 242 10.39 -11.50 0.97
C LYS A 242 10.93 -10.10 1.29
N GLU A 243 11.16 -9.27 0.28
CA GLU A 243 11.58 -7.88 0.48
C GLU A 243 10.52 -7.06 1.22
N VAL A 244 9.23 -7.23 0.89
CA VAL A 244 8.12 -6.57 1.62
C VAL A 244 8.05 -7.06 3.07
N ALA A 245 8.16 -8.37 3.31
CA ALA A 245 8.17 -8.91 4.67
C ALA A 245 9.36 -8.36 5.47
N ALA A 246 10.55 -8.29 4.87
CA ALA A 246 11.73 -7.71 5.50
C ALA A 246 11.55 -6.21 5.79
N ASP A 247 10.99 -5.43 4.85
CA ASP A 247 10.69 -4.01 5.06
C ASP A 247 9.72 -3.82 6.23
N MET A 248 8.66 -4.62 6.30
CA MET A 248 7.70 -4.59 7.40
C MET A 248 8.36 -4.88 8.77
N GLN A 249 9.28 -5.84 8.84
CA GLN A 249 9.99 -6.20 10.07
C GLN A 249 10.98 -5.10 10.54
N THR A 250 11.26 -4.11 9.73
CA THR A 250 12.16 -2.99 10.03
C THR A 250 11.45 -1.68 10.31
N LEU A 251 10.11 -1.66 10.24
CA LEU A 251 9.32 -0.47 10.52
C LEU A 251 9.20 -0.21 12.02
N TYR A 252 9.34 1.04 12.40
CA TYR A 252 8.97 1.56 13.69
C TYR A 252 7.62 2.29 13.58
N SER A 253 6.77 2.17 14.59
CA SER A 253 5.56 2.99 14.69
C SER A 253 5.75 4.06 15.75
N VAL A 254 5.66 5.31 15.33
CA VAL A 254 5.77 6.47 16.22
C VAL A 254 4.47 7.25 16.18
N VAL A 255 3.81 7.35 17.32
CA VAL A 255 2.58 8.15 17.49
C VAL A 255 2.93 9.43 18.20
N TYR A 256 2.54 10.55 17.65
CA TYR A 256 2.71 11.87 18.26
C TYR A 256 1.38 12.61 18.34
N GLN A 257 1.33 13.59 19.23
CA GLN A 257 0.22 14.54 19.31
C GLN A 257 0.58 15.80 18.54
N SER A 258 -0.24 16.14 17.54
CA SER A 258 -0.04 17.38 16.80
C SER A 258 -0.29 18.58 17.70
N SER A 259 0.64 19.53 17.71
CA SER A 259 0.44 20.84 18.36
C SER A 259 -0.69 21.64 17.70
N ASN A 260 -1.09 21.27 16.50
CA ASN A 260 -2.19 21.85 15.72
C ASN A 260 -3.47 21.00 15.76
N GLU A 261 -3.64 20.09 16.73
CA GLU A 261 -4.74 19.10 16.78
C GLU A 261 -6.16 19.70 16.69
N ARG A 262 -6.32 20.96 17.10
CA ARG A 262 -7.61 21.66 17.06
C ARG A 262 -7.90 22.32 15.71
N VAL A 263 -6.92 22.39 14.82
CA VAL A 263 -7.03 23.08 13.53
C VAL A 263 -7.32 22.04 12.44
N ARG A 264 -8.61 21.81 12.18
CA ARG A 264 -9.08 20.93 11.07
C ARG A 264 -9.41 21.80 9.86
N ASP A 265 -8.39 22.39 9.25
CA ASP A 265 -8.52 23.35 8.15
C ASP A 265 -8.39 22.73 6.76
N GLY A 266 -8.28 21.40 6.68
CA GLY A 266 -8.10 20.69 5.43
C GLY A 266 -6.74 20.88 4.76
N LYS A 267 -5.80 21.60 5.38
CA LYS A 267 -4.49 21.84 4.82
C LYS A 267 -3.56 20.65 5.02
N TRP A 268 -2.56 20.59 4.17
CA TRP A 268 -1.47 19.63 4.28
C TRP A 268 -0.60 19.92 5.50
N ARG A 269 -0.23 18.89 6.26
CA ARG A 269 0.74 18.92 7.34
C ARG A 269 1.93 18.06 6.94
N ALA A 270 3.08 18.67 6.74
CA ALA A 270 4.30 17.96 6.40
C ALA A 270 4.88 17.27 7.64
N ILE A 271 5.23 15.99 7.50
CA ILE A 271 5.88 15.22 8.57
C ILE A 271 7.34 14.98 8.20
N ARG A 272 8.23 15.20 9.17
CA ARG A 272 9.64 14.84 9.10
C ARG A 272 10.05 14.11 10.37
N VAL A 273 10.78 13.01 10.18
CA VAL A 273 11.34 12.23 11.30
C VAL A 273 12.85 12.27 11.20
N GLU A 274 13.50 12.61 12.28
CA GLU A 274 14.95 12.56 12.44
C GLU A 274 15.34 11.45 13.42
N VAL A 275 16.50 10.88 13.19
CA VAL A 275 17.11 9.89 14.09
C VAL A 275 18.34 10.53 14.74
N ALA A 276 18.58 10.22 16.01
CA ALA A 276 19.67 10.81 16.78
C ALA A 276 21.07 10.59 16.19
N GLN A 277 21.24 9.46 15.47
CA GLN A 277 22.49 9.14 14.77
C GLN A 277 22.46 9.78 13.36
N PRO A 278 23.35 10.75 13.07
CA PRO A 278 23.31 11.52 11.81
C PRO A 278 23.64 10.71 10.57
N GLU A 279 24.27 9.54 10.71
CA GLU A 279 24.55 8.59 9.63
C GLU A 279 23.35 7.72 9.23
N LEU A 280 22.27 7.78 10.00
CA LEU A 280 21.05 7.03 9.74
C LEU A 280 20.00 7.87 9.01
N LEU A 281 19.29 7.22 8.08
CA LEU A 281 18.21 7.85 7.33
C LEU A 281 16.87 7.24 7.71
N ALA A 282 15.95 8.08 8.19
CA ALA A 282 14.56 7.70 8.43
C ALA A 282 13.72 7.98 7.17
N ARG A 283 13.03 6.96 6.67
CA ARG A 283 11.95 7.12 5.69
C ARG A 283 10.62 7.13 6.43
N THR A 284 9.78 8.11 6.18
CA THR A 284 8.44 8.23 6.76
C THR A 284 7.45 8.68 5.69
N ARG A 285 6.15 8.61 5.99
CA ARG A 285 5.13 9.27 5.16
C ARG A 285 5.40 10.77 5.12
N PRO A 286 5.15 11.45 3.98
CA PRO A 286 5.50 12.86 3.81
C PRO A 286 4.59 13.81 4.58
N GLY A 287 3.41 13.37 5.01
CA GLY A 287 2.43 14.19 5.69
C GLY A 287 1.00 13.66 5.58
N TYR A 288 0.05 14.49 6.00
CA TYR A 288 -1.39 14.20 5.94
C TYR A 288 -2.21 15.49 5.78
N PHE A 289 -3.48 15.35 5.41
CA PHE A 289 -4.42 16.49 5.41
C PHE A 289 -5.16 16.58 6.75
N ALA A 290 -5.11 17.74 7.40
CA ALA A 290 -5.77 18.03 8.67
C ALA A 290 -7.29 18.16 8.50
N ARG A 291 -8.04 17.06 8.66
CA ARG A 291 -9.49 16.97 8.46
C ARG A 291 -10.24 16.50 9.70
#